data_fd704ccb8f303e7809779cb5846f5ee4
#
_entry.id   fd704ccb8f303e7809779cb5846f5ee4
#
_cell.length_a   1.000
_cell.length_b   1.000
_cell.length_c   1.000
_cell.angle_alpha   90.00
_cell.angle_beta   90.00
_cell.angle_gamma   90.00
#
_symmetry.space_group_name_H-M   'P 1'
#
loop_
_entity.id
_entity.type
_entity.pdbx_description
1 polymer ?
#
loop_
_entity_poly.entity_id
_entity_poly.type
_entity_poly.pdbx_seq_one_letter_code
_entity_poly.pdbx_strand_id
1 'polypeptide(L)'
;MRKTLPDTMFTDPDRSRLTMLRGWVLDHGVSEIEMSEKQFWNFAQLQPVAEKPWTTFMGRLIRVPDMPIEAQKHLGIFDKSTPGVI
;
A
#
# COMPACT_ATOMS: atom_id res chain seq x y z
N MET A 1 11.31 -8.53 3.01
CA MET A 1 10.21 -9.34 3.53
C MET A 1 8.88 -8.61 3.33
N ARG A 2 7.91 -9.26 2.73
CA ARG A 2 6.56 -8.72 2.59
C ARG A 2 5.83 -8.85 3.92
N LYS A 3 5.17 -7.78 4.35
CA LYS A 3 4.48 -7.78 5.63
C LYS A 3 3.12 -7.09 5.51
N THR A 4 2.12 -7.65 6.16
CA THR A 4 0.76 -7.12 6.14
C THR A 4 0.61 -5.99 7.16
N LEU A 5 0.06 -4.88 6.71
CA LEU A 5 -0.20 -3.73 7.56
C LEU A 5 -1.28 -4.07 8.59
N PRO A 6 -1.12 -3.67 9.87
CA PRO A 6 -2.16 -3.92 10.88
C PRO A 6 -3.49 -3.27 10.50
N ASP A 7 -4.59 -3.95 10.83
CA ASP A 7 -5.95 -3.46 10.51
C ASP A 7 -6.27 -2.12 11.18
N THR A 8 -5.57 -1.80 12.26
CA THR A 8 -5.77 -0.55 12.99
C THR A 8 -5.10 0.65 12.33
N MET A 9 -4.26 0.42 11.31
CA MET A 9 -3.57 1.49 10.62
C MET A 9 -4.35 1.89 9.36
N PHE A 10 -4.39 3.19 9.07
CA PHE A 10 -5.11 3.74 7.92
C PHE A 10 -6.60 3.38 7.90
N THR A 11 -7.23 3.36 9.07
CA THR A 11 -8.68 3.25 9.16
C THR A 11 -9.37 4.55 8.74
N ASP A 12 -8.60 5.65 8.70
CA ASP A 12 -9.04 6.95 8.24
C ASP A 12 -7.87 7.65 7.51
N PRO A 13 -8.14 8.69 6.70
CA PRO A 13 -7.09 9.41 5.97
C PRO A 13 -6.43 10.49 6.82
N ASP A 14 -5.85 10.12 7.93
CA ASP A 14 -5.16 11.03 8.85
C ASP A 14 -3.66 11.05 8.52
N ARG A 15 -3.11 12.25 8.33
CA ARG A 15 -1.69 12.41 8.00
C ARG A 15 -0.74 11.85 9.06
N SER A 16 -1.16 11.81 10.32
CA SER A 16 -0.34 11.22 11.38
C SER A 16 -0.05 9.75 11.11
N ARG A 17 -0.90 9.08 10.33
CA ARG A 17 -0.70 7.67 9.96
C ARG A 17 0.51 7.47 9.07
N LEU A 18 0.91 8.48 8.30
CA LEU A 18 2.12 8.38 7.48
C LEU A 18 3.38 8.25 8.34
N THR A 19 3.45 8.98 9.45
CA THR A 19 4.55 8.87 10.40
C THR A 19 4.56 7.49 11.05
N MET A 20 3.38 6.97 11.42
CA MET A 20 3.24 5.63 11.98
C MET A 20 3.68 4.56 10.98
N LEU A 21 3.29 4.71 9.72
CA LEU A 21 3.68 3.77 8.66
C LEU A 21 5.19 3.77 8.47
N ARG A 22 5.81 4.94 8.47
CA ARG A 22 7.26 5.05 8.34
C ARG A 22 7.98 4.29 9.45
N GLY A 23 7.56 4.52 10.70
CA GLY A 23 8.14 3.81 11.84
C GLY A 23 7.94 2.30 11.74
N TRP A 24 6.74 1.87 11.35
CA TRP A 24 6.43 0.47 11.20
C TRP A 24 7.32 -0.20 10.15
N VAL A 25 7.51 0.45 8.99
CA VAL A 25 8.37 -0.05 7.91
C VAL A 25 9.80 -0.22 8.40
N LEU A 26 10.33 0.79 9.09
CA LEU A 26 11.71 0.76 9.57
C LEU A 26 11.90 -0.27 10.68
N ASP A 27 10.95 -0.35 11.61
CA ASP A 27 11.05 -1.26 12.77
C ASP A 27 10.98 -2.73 12.35
N HIS A 28 10.27 -3.04 11.27
CA HIS A 28 10.07 -4.42 10.84
C HIS A 28 10.93 -4.81 9.63
N GLY A 29 11.72 -3.91 9.10
CA GLY A 29 12.57 -4.19 7.94
C GLY A 29 11.76 -4.64 6.72
N VAL A 30 10.62 -4.00 6.48
CA VAL A 30 9.69 -4.40 5.43
C VAL A 30 10.23 -4.04 4.05
N SER A 31 10.17 -4.97 3.10
CA SER A 31 10.55 -4.73 1.71
C SER A 31 9.34 -4.52 0.81
N GLU A 32 8.19 -5.13 1.16
CA GLU A 32 6.93 -4.93 0.47
C GLU A 32 5.83 -4.76 1.51
N ILE A 33 4.94 -3.79 1.28
CA ILE A 33 3.87 -3.48 2.21
C ILE A 33 2.56 -4.04 1.66
N GLU A 34 1.92 -4.93 2.40
CA GLU A 34 0.62 -5.45 2.02
C GLU A 34 -0.46 -4.77 2.85
N MET A 35 -1.49 -4.25 2.19
CA MET A 35 -2.59 -3.57 2.86
C MET A 35 -3.91 -3.88 2.17
N SER A 36 -5.03 -3.63 2.85
CA SER A 36 -6.36 -3.78 2.26
C SER A 36 -6.65 -2.63 1.31
N GLU A 37 -7.67 -2.82 0.47
CA GLU A 37 -8.11 -1.76 -0.46
C GLU A 37 -8.51 -0.50 0.31
N LYS A 38 -9.22 -0.65 1.42
CA LYS A 38 -9.62 0.48 2.25
C LYS A 38 -8.41 1.24 2.78
N GLN A 39 -7.42 0.52 3.30
CA GLN A 39 -6.19 1.14 3.79
C GLN A 39 -5.45 1.84 2.65
N PHE A 40 -5.41 1.23 1.49
CA PHE A 40 -4.77 1.81 0.32
C PHE A 40 -5.42 3.15 -0.08
N TRP A 41 -6.74 3.20 -0.15
CA TRP A 41 -7.41 4.45 -0.54
C TRP A 41 -7.24 5.55 0.49
N ASN A 42 -7.23 5.21 1.77
CA ASN A 42 -6.93 6.17 2.82
C ASN A 42 -5.50 6.68 2.71
N PHE A 43 -4.56 5.80 2.42
CA PHE A 43 -3.17 6.17 2.16
C PHE A 43 -3.06 7.06 0.92
N ALA A 44 -3.73 6.68 -0.17
CA ALA A 44 -3.64 7.41 -1.43
C ALA A 44 -4.14 8.83 -1.34
N GLN A 45 -5.15 9.09 -0.53
CA GLN A 45 -5.68 10.45 -0.32
C GLN A 45 -4.64 11.40 0.27
N LEU A 46 -3.64 10.87 0.94
CA LEU A 46 -2.60 11.66 1.58
C LEU A 46 -1.41 11.93 0.66
N GLN A 47 -1.40 11.35 -0.55
CA GLN A 47 -0.30 11.51 -1.48
C GLN A 47 -0.52 12.68 -2.41
N PRO A 48 0.54 13.46 -2.72
CA PRO A 48 0.44 14.52 -3.72
C PRO A 48 0.07 13.94 -5.09
N VAL A 49 -0.78 14.65 -5.82
CA VAL A 49 -1.19 14.23 -7.17
C VAL A 49 0.02 14.06 -8.09
N ALA A 50 1.04 14.87 -7.92
CA ALA A 50 2.25 14.84 -8.75
C ALA A 50 3.09 13.58 -8.55
N GLU A 51 2.87 12.82 -7.48
CA GLU A 51 3.65 11.62 -7.18
C GLU A 51 2.96 10.32 -7.60
N LYS A 52 1.95 10.41 -8.44
CA LYS A 52 1.27 9.22 -8.98
C LYS A 52 2.21 8.43 -9.92
N PRO A 53 2.08 7.10 -9.95
CA PRO A 53 1.16 6.26 -9.18
C PRO A 53 1.64 6.02 -7.74
N TRP A 54 0.71 5.86 -6.82
CA TRP A 54 0.97 5.69 -5.39
C TRP A 54 1.24 4.22 -5.06
N THR A 55 2.18 3.61 -5.76
CA THR A 55 2.44 2.17 -5.63
C THR A 55 3.68 1.85 -4.81
N THR A 56 4.32 2.88 -4.28
CA THR A 56 5.48 2.71 -3.41
C THR A 56 5.41 3.65 -2.21
N PHE A 57 6.07 3.24 -1.13
CA PHE A 57 6.28 4.10 0.03
C PHE A 57 7.68 3.84 0.56
N MET A 58 8.49 4.89 0.64
CA MET A 58 9.90 4.79 1.04
C MET A 58 10.67 3.75 0.20
N GLY A 59 10.35 3.66 -1.08
CA GLY A 59 10.96 2.70 -1.99
C GLY A 59 10.45 1.27 -1.85
N ARG A 60 9.47 1.02 -0.98
CA ARG A 60 8.87 -0.31 -0.80
C ARG A 60 7.61 -0.41 -1.65
N LEU A 61 7.45 -1.53 -2.36
CA LEU A 61 6.27 -1.76 -3.17
C LEU A 61 5.04 -1.99 -2.29
N ILE A 62 3.91 -1.41 -2.72
CA ILE A 62 2.63 -1.61 -2.04
C ILE A 62 1.85 -2.67 -2.78
N ARG A 63 1.30 -3.64 -2.04
CA ARG A 63 0.48 -4.72 -2.56
C ARG A 63 -0.90 -4.67 -1.93
N VAL A 64 -1.94 -4.78 -2.76
CA VAL A 64 -3.34 -4.70 -2.32
C VAL A 64 -4.09 -5.91 -2.87
N PRO A 65 -3.93 -7.10 -2.24
CA PRO A 65 -4.46 -8.35 -2.80
C PRO A 65 -5.98 -8.40 -2.93
N ASP A 66 -6.72 -7.69 -2.08
CA ASP A 66 -8.19 -7.69 -2.11
C ASP A 66 -8.77 -6.69 -3.10
N MET A 67 -7.93 -5.92 -3.78
CA MET A 67 -8.38 -5.00 -4.82
C MET A 67 -8.69 -5.79 -6.10
N PRO A 68 -9.75 -5.42 -6.86
CA PRO A 68 -10.02 -6.07 -8.14
C PRO A 68 -8.80 -6.02 -9.07
N ILE A 69 -8.56 -7.11 -9.78
CA ILE A 69 -7.38 -7.24 -10.66
C ILE A 69 -7.31 -6.11 -11.68
N GLU A 70 -8.45 -5.70 -12.25
CA GLU A 70 -8.49 -4.61 -13.20
C GLU A 70 -8.01 -3.29 -12.59
N ALA A 71 -8.40 -3.03 -11.35
CA ALA A 71 -7.95 -1.83 -10.65
C ALA A 71 -6.45 -1.91 -10.34
N GLN A 72 -5.96 -3.09 -9.96
CA GLN A 72 -4.53 -3.28 -9.73
C GLN A 72 -3.72 -2.99 -10.99
N LYS A 73 -4.17 -3.49 -12.13
CA LYS A 73 -3.51 -3.24 -13.42
C LYS A 73 -3.51 -1.75 -13.77
N HIS A 74 -4.66 -1.10 -13.58
CA HIS A 74 -4.80 0.32 -13.90
C HIS A 74 -3.87 1.20 -13.06
N LEU A 75 -3.66 0.83 -11.80
CA LEU A 75 -2.80 1.57 -10.90
C LEU A 75 -1.33 1.13 -10.93
N GLY A 76 -1.03 0.08 -11.70
CA GLY A 76 0.33 -0.46 -11.75
C GLY A 76 0.71 -1.28 -10.52
N ILE A 77 -0.25 -1.74 -9.74
CA ILE A 77 -0.01 -2.57 -8.57
C ILE A 77 -0.06 -4.02 -9.00
N PHE A 78 1.10 -4.61 -9.30
CA PHE A 78 1.16 -6.01 -9.70
C PHE A 78 1.62 -6.88 -8.55
N ASP A 79 0.84 -7.91 -8.24
CA ASP A 79 1.23 -8.94 -7.31
C ASP A 79 1.37 -10.25 -8.10
N LYS A 80 2.59 -10.69 -8.29
CA LYS A 80 2.89 -11.89 -9.08
C LYS A 80 2.31 -13.17 -8.46
N SER A 81 2.00 -13.14 -7.17
CA SER A 81 1.41 -14.28 -6.48
C SER A 81 -0.11 -14.33 -6.64
N THR A 82 -0.73 -13.29 -7.21
CA THR A 82 -2.17 -13.23 -7.39
C THR A 82 -2.59 -14.06 -8.62
N PRO A 83 -3.46 -15.07 -8.45
CA PRO A 83 -3.92 -15.88 -9.58
C PRO A 83 -4.65 -15.01 -10.61
N GLY A 84 -4.46 -15.30 -11.89
CA GLY A 84 -5.14 -14.61 -12.97
C GLY A 84 -4.47 -13.34 -13.46
N VAL A 85 -3.36 -12.96 -12.89
CA VAL A 85 -2.53 -11.85 -13.41
C VAL A 85 -1.57 -12.45 -14.44
N ILE A 86 -2.04 -12.52 -15.63
CA ILE A 86 -1.25 -13.11 -16.70
C ILE A 86 -1.20 -12.14 -17.86
#